data_c97b1348bd80392b7206a93099e0e34e
#
_entry.id   c97b1348bd80392b7206a93099e0e34e
#
_cell.length_a   1.000
_cell.length_b   1.000
_cell.length_c   1.000
_cell.angle_alpha   90.00
_cell.angle_beta   90.00
_cell.angle_gamma   90.00
#
_symmetry.space_group_name_H-M   'P 1'
#
loop_
_entity.id
_entity.type
_entity.pdbx_description
1 polymer ?
#
loop_
_entity_poly.entity_id
_entity_poly.type
_entity_poly.pdbx_seq_one_letter_code
_entity_poly.pdbx_strand_id
1 'polypeptide(L)'
;DLVRSRGLGDVYKRQAPDAVVVSLVKGLERGTDARMSQVCAEELGLSPDRFAVVSGPNLALEIARGEPTATVVASASRATAERIAALTAGRTFRPYTNTDVVGVEIGGVVKNVIALAVGICDGQGLGDNSKASVITRGLAETTRLAVALGGDPATMAGLAGLGDLVATCASPLSRNRTAGRHIGTGLSAEEAVAAMSQTAEGIKSVSAIVHAARAHGVEMPISELMDRVVAGDVAVDRLAELLLARDLKSEGRTA
;
A
#
# COMPACT_ATOMS: atom_id res chain seq x y z
N ASP A 1 20.96 12.36 2.56
CA ASP A 1 20.98 12.42 4.03
C ASP A 1 21.40 11.11 4.70
N LEU A 2 22.45 10.48 4.15
CA LEU A 2 23.08 9.26 4.69
C LEU A 2 23.63 9.45 6.12
N VAL A 3 23.91 10.68 6.53
CA VAL A 3 24.48 10.98 7.87
C VAL A 3 23.41 10.88 8.97
N ARG A 4 22.12 11.15 8.68
CA ARG A 4 21.01 10.98 9.63
C ARG A 4 20.60 9.52 9.80
N SER A 5 20.73 8.72 8.76
CA SER A 5 20.50 7.27 8.79
C SER A 5 21.50 6.55 9.71
N ARG A 6 22.76 6.96 9.74
CA ARG A 6 23.78 6.36 10.61
C ARG A 6 23.48 6.49 12.10
N GLY A 7 22.90 7.61 12.55
CA GLY A 7 22.52 7.79 13.94
C GLY A 7 21.38 6.87 14.38
N LEU A 8 20.39 6.61 13.52
CA LEU A 8 19.31 5.66 13.79
C LEU A 8 19.81 4.22 13.79
N GLY A 9 20.69 3.85 12.85
CA GLY A 9 21.30 2.51 12.81
C GLY A 9 22.04 2.17 14.11
N ASP A 10 22.77 3.13 14.71
CA ASP A 10 23.46 2.92 15.99
C ASP A 10 22.49 2.79 17.17
N VAL A 11 21.34 3.48 17.15
CA VAL A 11 20.29 3.33 18.17
C VAL A 11 19.67 1.93 18.08
N TYR A 12 19.34 1.45 16.89
CA TYR A 12 18.78 0.11 16.69
C TYR A 12 19.76 -1.01 17.06
N LYS A 13 21.05 -0.84 16.79
CA LYS A 13 22.10 -1.81 17.19
C LYS A 13 22.30 -1.93 18.70
N ARG A 14 21.83 -0.96 19.49
CA ARG A 14 21.89 -0.97 20.96
C ARG A 14 20.63 -1.54 21.64
N GLN A 15 19.67 -2.03 20.86
CA GLN A 15 18.47 -2.64 21.42
C GLN A 15 18.73 -4.04 21.97
N ALA A 16 17.80 -4.53 22.79
CA ALA A 16 17.88 -5.89 23.34
C ALA A 16 18.04 -6.92 22.20
N PRO A 17 18.87 -7.97 22.40
CA PRO A 17 19.12 -8.96 21.36
C PRO A 17 17.86 -9.67 20.84
N ASP A 18 16.79 -9.70 21.64
CA ASP A 18 15.48 -10.29 21.33
C ASP A 18 14.42 -9.26 20.87
N ALA A 19 14.81 -8.00 20.70
CA ALA A 19 13.89 -6.96 20.24
C ALA A 19 13.33 -7.29 18.85
N VAL A 20 12.02 -7.10 18.69
CA VAL A 20 11.31 -7.23 17.43
C VAL A 20 11.14 -5.85 16.80
N VAL A 21 11.51 -5.72 15.54
CA VAL A 21 11.23 -4.52 14.75
C VAL A 21 9.83 -4.64 14.17
N VAL A 22 8.97 -3.64 14.44
CA VAL A 22 7.60 -3.59 13.92
C VAL A 22 7.50 -2.45 12.93
N SER A 23 7.23 -2.76 11.66
CA SER A 23 7.02 -1.77 10.61
C SER A 23 5.53 -1.46 10.44
N LEU A 24 5.23 -0.17 10.34
CA LEU A 24 3.90 0.35 9.94
C LEU A 24 3.99 1.07 8.58
N VAL A 25 5.15 1.02 7.93
CA VAL A 25 5.41 1.72 6.68
C VAL A 25 4.71 1.01 5.52
N LYS A 26 4.04 1.78 4.67
CA LYS A 26 3.36 1.31 3.47
C LYS A 26 4.03 1.92 2.24
N GLY A 27 5.23 1.45 1.92
CA GLY A 27 6.05 1.92 0.81
C GLY A 27 7.13 0.92 0.43
N LEU A 28 7.75 1.12 -0.73
CA LEU A 28 8.97 0.47 -1.17
C LEU A 28 10.14 1.45 -1.07
N GLU A 29 11.32 0.94 -0.86
CA GLU A 29 12.53 1.77 -0.88
C GLU A 29 12.80 2.30 -2.28
N ARG A 30 13.18 3.57 -2.36
CA ARG A 30 13.50 4.18 -3.66
C ARG A 30 14.85 3.71 -4.17
N GLY A 31 14.88 3.30 -5.43
CA GLY A 31 16.09 2.89 -6.14
C GLY A 31 16.41 1.40 -6.05
N THR A 32 15.95 0.71 -5.01
CA THR A 32 16.10 -0.74 -4.85
C THR A 32 14.76 -1.47 -5.04
N ASP A 33 13.62 -0.77 -4.88
CA ASP A 33 12.26 -1.31 -4.84
C ASP A 33 12.06 -2.37 -3.74
N ALA A 34 12.96 -2.40 -2.75
CA ALA A 34 12.94 -3.34 -1.66
C ALA A 34 11.74 -3.07 -0.73
N ARG A 35 11.11 -4.14 -0.25
CA ARG A 35 10.10 -4.08 0.80
C ARG A 35 10.76 -3.74 2.14
N MET A 36 10.03 -3.13 3.06
CA MET A 36 10.58 -2.73 4.36
C MET A 36 11.17 -3.88 5.16
N SER A 37 10.60 -5.10 5.03
CA SER A 37 11.17 -6.30 5.62
C SER A 37 12.58 -6.62 5.09
N GLN A 38 12.82 -6.42 3.81
CA GLN A 38 14.13 -6.63 3.17
C GLN A 38 15.12 -5.55 3.59
N VAL A 39 14.70 -4.28 3.57
CA VAL A 39 15.52 -3.15 4.04
C VAL A 39 15.93 -3.35 5.50
N CYS A 40 15.00 -3.72 6.37
CA CYS A 40 15.32 -3.98 7.77
C CYS A 40 16.24 -5.20 7.96
N ALA A 41 16.09 -6.25 7.17
CA ALA A 41 16.97 -7.42 7.20
C ALA A 41 18.39 -7.04 6.80
N GLU A 42 18.56 -6.25 5.74
CA GLU A 42 19.87 -5.83 5.22
C GLU A 42 20.56 -4.83 6.17
N GLU A 43 19.87 -3.73 6.50
CA GLU A 43 20.45 -2.62 7.27
C GLU A 43 20.72 -2.96 8.75
N LEU A 44 19.88 -3.81 9.34
CA LEU A 44 19.95 -4.15 10.77
C LEU A 44 20.46 -5.58 11.02
N GLY A 45 20.70 -6.38 9.98
CA GLY A 45 21.04 -7.79 10.12
C GLY A 45 19.96 -8.59 10.84
N LEU A 46 18.70 -8.25 10.63
CA LEU A 46 17.56 -8.89 11.31
C LEU A 46 17.24 -10.23 10.68
N SER A 47 17.09 -11.25 11.52
CA SER A 47 16.46 -12.50 11.09
C SER A 47 14.96 -12.28 10.86
N PRO A 48 14.34 -13.03 9.92
CA PRO A 48 12.92 -12.84 9.55
C PRO A 48 11.95 -13.00 10.73
N ASP A 49 12.30 -13.78 11.74
CA ASP A 49 11.52 -14.02 12.94
C ASP A 49 11.52 -12.82 13.92
N ARG A 50 12.44 -11.88 13.74
CA ARG A 50 12.53 -10.64 14.54
C ARG A 50 11.90 -9.42 13.85
N PHE A 51 11.21 -9.63 12.74
CA PHE A 51 10.49 -8.59 12.02
C PHE A 51 8.99 -8.88 12.04
N ALA A 52 8.19 -7.85 12.23
CA ALA A 52 6.75 -7.88 12.02
C ALA A 52 6.30 -6.64 11.25
N VAL A 53 5.25 -6.79 10.44
CA VAL A 53 4.56 -5.68 9.80
C VAL A 53 3.12 -5.60 10.32
N VAL A 54 2.64 -4.38 10.58
CA VAL A 54 1.24 -4.13 10.91
C VAL A 54 0.60 -3.36 9.78
N SER A 55 -0.43 -3.95 9.17
CA SER A 55 -1.18 -3.35 8.06
C SER A 55 -2.66 -3.74 8.14
N GLY A 56 -3.51 -2.99 7.44
CA GLY A 56 -4.95 -3.15 7.48
C GLY A 56 -5.65 -1.80 7.48
N PRO A 57 -6.97 -1.73 7.65
CA PRO A 57 -7.74 -0.49 7.68
C PRO A 57 -7.46 0.31 8.96
N ASN A 58 -6.29 0.97 9.00
CA ASN A 58 -5.75 1.66 10.17
C ASN A 58 -5.76 3.19 9.95
N LEU A 59 -6.93 3.78 9.87
CA LEU A 59 -7.05 5.24 9.79
C LEU A 59 -6.76 5.84 11.17
N ALA A 60 -5.64 6.54 11.30
CA ALA A 60 -5.09 6.98 12.57
C ALA A 60 -6.06 7.84 13.40
N LEU A 61 -6.85 8.70 12.75
CA LEU A 61 -7.83 9.54 13.43
C LEU A 61 -9.00 8.74 14.01
N GLU A 62 -9.44 7.67 13.34
CA GLU A 62 -10.49 6.78 13.83
C GLU A 62 -9.99 5.98 15.04
N ILE A 63 -8.77 5.43 14.95
CA ILE A 63 -8.13 4.74 16.08
C ILE A 63 -7.98 5.69 17.29
N ALA A 64 -7.53 6.93 17.06
CA ALA A 64 -7.35 7.92 18.14
C ALA A 64 -8.67 8.32 18.80
N ARG A 65 -9.80 8.24 18.10
CA ARG A 65 -11.15 8.44 18.65
C ARG A 65 -11.69 7.22 19.38
N GLY A 66 -10.97 6.10 19.40
CA GLY A 66 -11.40 4.86 20.00
C GLY A 66 -12.44 4.09 19.17
N GLU A 67 -12.52 4.33 17.88
CA GLU A 67 -13.41 3.59 16.98
C GLU A 67 -12.93 2.14 16.81
N PRO A 68 -13.84 1.15 16.72
CA PRO A 68 -13.47 -0.24 16.56
C PRO A 68 -12.65 -0.45 15.29
N THR A 69 -11.45 -1.01 15.44
CA THR A 69 -10.49 -1.22 14.35
C THR A 69 -9.97 -2.65 14.40
N ALA A 70 -9.93 -3.31 13.24
CA ALA A 70 -9.27 -4.60 13.06
C ALA A 70 -8.05 -4.42 12.14
N THR A 71 -6.93 -5.04 12.50
CA THR A 71 -5.67 -4.96 11.76
C THR A 71 -5.03 -6.34 11.58
N VAL A 72 -3.97 -6.42 10.79
CA VAL A 72 -3.15 -7.63 10.65
C VAL A 72 -1.75 -7.37 11.19
N VAL A 73 -1.25 -8.27 11.98
CA VAL A 73 0.15 -8.38 12.38
C VAL A 73 0.74 -9.58 11.65
N ALA A 74 1.68 -9.36 10.74
CA ALA A 74 2.35 -10.43 10.01
C ALA A 74 3.84 -10.52 10.37
N SER A 75 4.31 -11.75 10.54
CA SER A 75 5.72 -12.08 10.74
C SER A 75 5.99 -13.48 10.18
N ALA A 76 7.18 -13.73 9.66
CA ALA A 76 7.61 -15.08 9.27
C ALA A 76 7.54 -16.08 10.45
N SER A 77 7.68 -15.59 11.68
CA SER A 77 7.45 -16.36 12.91
C SER A 77 6.04 -16.13 13.44
N ARG A 78 5.24 -17.19 13.48
CA ARG A 78 3.90 -17.17 14.09
C ARG A 78 3.94 -16.70 15.55
N ALA A 79 4.92 -17.16 16.32
CA ALA A 79 5.09 -16.75 17.73
C ALA A 79 5.34 -15.23 17.86
N THR A 80 6.13 -14.66 16.95
CA THR A 80 6.37 -13.22 16.90
C THR A 80 5.09 -12.45 16.53
N ALA A 81 4.33 -12.91 15.53
CA ALA A 81 3.06 -12.30 15.17
C ALA A 81 2.07 -12.33 16.35
N GLU A 82 1.94 -13.46 17.04
CA GLU A 82 1.07 -13.64 18.21
C GLU A 82 1.52 -12.75 19.38
N ARG A 83 2.83 -12.66 19.65
CA ARG A 83 3.39 -11.78 20.69
C ARG A 83 3.04 -10.32 20.43
N ILE A 84 3.27 -9.82 19.19
CA ILE A 84 2.98 -8.42 18.85
C ILE A 84 1.46 -8.17 18.85
N ALA A 85 0.67 -9.12 18.35
CA ALA A 85 -0.78 -9.03 18.40
C ALA A 85 -1.29 -8.90 19.85
N ALA A 86 -0.79 -9.72 20.77
CA ALA A 86 -1.16 -9.67 22.19
C ALA A 86 -0.77 -8.34 22.86
N LEU A 87 0.40 -7.77 22.51
CA LEU A 87 0.88 -6.50 23.04
C LEU A 87 0.07 -5.29 22.53
N THR A 88 -0.51 -5.39 21.34
CA THR A 88 -1.24 -4.29 20.69
C THR A 88 -2.76 -4.43 20.81
N ALA A 89 -3.26 -5.60 21.23
CA ALA A 89 -4.69 -5.83 21.41
C ALA A 89 -5.27 -4.92 22.49
N GLY A 90 -6.42 -4.33 22.18
CA GLY A 90 -7.15 -3.46 23.08
C GLY A 90 -8.66 -3.59 22.90
N ARG A 91 -9.42 -2.86 23.71
CA ARG A 91 -10.90 -2.92 23.72
C ARG A 91 -11.50 -2.54 22.35
N THR A 92 -10.86 -1.65 21.63
CA THR A 92 -11.30 -1.13 20.32
C THR A 92 -10.32 -1.47 19.20
N PHE A 93 -9.19 -2.13 19.50
CA PHE A 93 -8.17 -2.49 18.50
C PHE A 93 -7.92 -4.00 18.52
N ARG A 94 -8.33 -4.66 17.43
CA ARG A 94 -8.26 -6.11 17.30
C ARG A 94 -7.28 -6.56 16.23
N PRO A 95 -6.06 -6.97 16.59
CA PRO A 95 -5.11 -7.55 15.65
C PRO A 95 -5.45 -9.01 15.33
N TYR A 96 -5.29 -9.39 14.06
CA TYR A 96 -5.26 -10.75 13.55
C TYR A 96 -3.85 -11.09 13.13
N THR A 97 -3.44 -12.34 13.28
CA THR A 97 -2.09 -12.78 12.91
C THR A 97 -2.05 -13.35 11.50
N ASN A 98 -0.90 -13.16 10.82
CA ASN A 98 -0.61 -13.76 9.52
C ASN A 98 0.89 -14.11 9.46
N THR A 99 1.27 -15.05 8.60
CA THR A 99 2.68 -15.38 8.31
C THR A 99 3.16 -14.87 6.95
N ASP A 100 2.24 -14.40 6.11
CA ASP A 100 2.55 -13.81 4.81
C ASP A 100 2.94 -12.33 4.93
N VAL A 101 4.20 -12.09 5.25
CA VAL A 101 4.77 -10.72 5.30
C VAL A 101 4.74 -10.06 3.93
N VAL A 102 5.01 -10.82 2.86
CA VAL A 102 5.05 -10.31 1.48
C VAL A 102 3.70 -9.76 1.05
N GLY A 103 2.65 -10.57 1.17
CA GLY A 103 1.31 -10.16 0.79
C GLY A 103 0.81 -8.96 1.60
N VAL A 104 1.09 -8.92 2.91
CA VAL A 104 0.68 -7.82 3.79
C VAL A 104 1.40 -6.52 3.44
N GLU A 105 2.70 -6.55 3.12
CA GLU A 105 3.45 -5.37 2.67
C GLU A 105 2.94 -4.88 1.31
N ILE A 106 2.81 -5.77 0.32
CA ILE A 106 2.38 -5.40 -1.05
C ILE A 106 0.95 -4.87 -1.05
N GLY A 107 0.03 -5.49 -0.33
CA GLY A 107 -1.33 -4.97 -0.15
C GLY A 107 -1.34 -3.54 0.40
N GLY A 108 -0.55 -3.29 1.44
CA GLY A 108 -0.43 -1.97 2.06
C GLY A 108 0.18 -0.90 1.16
N VAL A 109 1.10 -1.26 0.26
CA VAL A 109 1.75 -0.32 -0.67
C VAL A 109 0.84 0.01 -1.84
N VAL A 110 0.37 -1.01 -2.58
CA VAL A 110 -0.35 -0.82 -3.86
C VAL A 110 -1.71 -0.16 -3.65
N LYS A 111 -2.42 -0.44 -2.56
CA LYS A 111 -3.70 0.22 -2.25
C LYS A 111 -3.64 1.76 -2.33
N ASN A 112 -2.49 2.36 -2.01
CA ASN A 112 -2.33 3.81 -2.02
C ASN A 112 -2.40 4.37 -3.46
N VAL A 113 -1.90 3.63 -4.44
CA VAL A 113 -1.99 3.96 -5.86
C VAL A 113 -3.42 3.78 -6.37
N ILE A 114 -4.10 2.71 -5.95
CA ILE A 114 -5.50 2.49 -6.32
C ILE A 114 -6.41 3.58 -5.71
N ALA A 115 -6.14 3.99 -4.46
CA ALA A 115 -6.87 5.10 -3.84
C ALA A 115 -6.65 6.43 -4.57
N LEU A 116 -5.44 6.66 -5.13
CA LEU A 116 -5.17 7.80 -6.00
C LEU A 116 -6.07 7.77 -7.25
N ALA A 117 -6.15 6.61 -7.92
CA ALA A 117 -7.00 6.42 -9.10
C ALA A 117 -8.49 6.63 -8.79
N VAL A 118 -8.97 6.10 -7.65
CA VAL A 118 -10.35 6.33 -7.18
C VAL A 118 -10.59 7.81 -6.89
N GLY A 119 -9.61 8.49 -6.30
CA GLY A 119 -9.67 9.93 -6.07
C GLY A 119 -9.80 10.73 -7.38
N ILE A 120 -9.08 10.34 -8.43
CA ILE A 120 -9.20 10.95 -9.75
C ILE A 120 -10.62 10.77 -10.30
N CYS A 121 -11.21 9.56 -10.17
CA CYS A 121 -12.61 9.34 -10.54
C CYS A 121 -13.56 10.29 -9.79
N ASP A 122 -13.34 10.49 -8.49
CA ASP A 122 -14.12 11.45 -7.70
C ASP A 122 -13.97 12.89 -8.23
N GLY A 123 -12.74 13.32 -8.53
CA GLY A 123 -12.45 14.66 -9.05
C GLY A 123 -13.09 14.94 -10.42
N GLN A 124 -13.21 13.91 -11.23
CA GLN A 124 -13.88 13.94 -12.54
C GLN A 124 -15.42 13.78 -12.45
N GLY A 125 -15.98 13.60 -11.24
CA GLY A 125 -17.43 13.39 -11.07
C GLY A 125 -17.92 12.03 -11.54
N LEU A 126 -17.04 11.03 -11.68
CA LEU A 126 -17.44 9.67 -12.07
C LEU A 126 -18.17 8.96 -10.93
N GLY A 127 -19.17 8.17 -11.29
CA GLY A 127 -20.05 7.47 -10.36
C GLY A 127 -19.42 6.25 -9.68
N ASP A 128 -20.21 5.59 -8.82
CA ASP A 128 -19.73 4.47 -7.99
C ASP A 128 -19.37 3.22 -8.80
N ASN A 129 -20.01 3.01 -9.97
CA ASN A 129 -19.63 1.90 -10.86
C ASN A 129 -18.18 2.02 -11.33
N SER A 130 -17.72 3.21 -11.71
CA SER A 130 -16.34 3.46 -12.12
C SER A 130 -15.37 3.21 -10.98
N LYS A 131 -15.67 3.73 -9.79
CA LYS A 131 -14.87 3.53 -8.58
C LYS A 131 -14.79 2.06 -8.18
N ALA A 132 -15.92 1.35 -8.19
CA ALA A 132 -15.96 -0.08 -7.90
C ALA A 132 -15.13 -0.89 -8.90
N SER A 133 -15.17 -0.55 -10.18
CA SER A 133 -14.37 -1.19 -11.22
C SER A 133 -12.86 -0.97 -10.96
N VAL A 134 -12.44 0.25 -10.63
CA VAL A 134 -11.04 0.56 -10.30
C VAL A 134 -10.59 -0.20 -9.06
N ILE A 135 -11.40 -0.26 -8.00
CA ILE A 135 -11.09 -1.01 -6.77
C ILE A 135 -10.92 -2.50 -7.07
N THR A 136 -11.86 -3.11 -7.79
CA THR A 136 -11.84 -4.54 -8.09
C THR A 136 -10.66 -4.91 -8.98
N ARG A 137 -10.41 -4.13 -10.04
CA ARG A 137 -9.26 -4.37 -10.94
C ARG A 137 -7.94 -4.06 -10.24
N GLY A 138 -7.89 -3.03 -9.41
CA GLY A 138 -6.73 -2.71 -8.59
C GLY A 138 -6.39 -3.81 -7.59
N LEU A 139 -7.39 -4.43 -6.96
CA LEU A 139 -7.16 -5.60 -6.09
C LEU A 139 -6.58 -6.78 -6.90
N ALA A 140 -7.07 -7.02 -8.12
CA ALA A 140 -6.54 -8.08 -8.98
C ALA A 140 -5.09 -7.82 -9.38
N GLU A 141 -4.71 -6.56 -9.70
CA GLU A 141 -3.31 -6.18 -9.94
C GLU A 141 -2.43 -6.42 -8.71
N THR A 142 -2.89 -5.96 -7.55
CA THR A 142 -2.20 -6.13 -6.27
C THR A 142 -1.96 -7.61 -5.99
N THR A 143 -2.96 -8.47 -6.22
CA THR A 143 -2.87 -9.91 -6.02
C THR A 143 -1.82 -10.53 -6.94
N ARG A 144 -1.79 -10.15 -8.22
CA ARG A 144 -0.79 -10.67 -9.17
C ARG A 144 0.63 -10.31 -8.73
N LEU A 145 0.86 -9.06 -8.34
CA LEU A 145 2.18 -8.63 -7.87
C LEU A 145 2.56 -9.36 -6.57
N ALA A 146 1.64 -9.45 -5.59
CA ALA A 146 1.90 -10.16 -4.35
C ALA A 146 2.30 -11.61 -4.59
N VAL A 147 1.58 -12.35 -5.45
CA VAL A 147 1.87 -13.74 -5.81
C VAL A 147 3.21 -13.86 -6.52
N ALA A 148 3.51 -12.99 -7.48
CA ALA A 148 4.79 -12.99 -8.20
C ALA A 148 5.99 -12.76 -7.26
N LEU A 149 5.78 -12.04 -6.16
CA LEU A 149 6.79 -11.81 -5.12
C LEU A 149 6.79 -12.88 -4.01
N GLY A 150 5.96 -13.93 -4.12
CA GLY A 150 5.89 -15.04 -3.17
C GLY A 150 4.86 -14.87 -2.05
N GLY A 151 3.94 -13.93 -2.18
CA GLY A 151 2.81 -13.75 -1.26
C GLY A 151 1.65 -14.71 -1.51
N ASP A 152 0.81 -14.87 -0.50
CA ASP A 152 -0.40 -15.70 -0.58
C ASP A 152 -1.59 -14.89 -1.12
N PRO A 153 -2.26 -15.31 -2.20
CA PRO A 153 -3.43 -14.65 -2.73
C PRO A 153 -4.59 -14.56 -1.71
N ALA A 154 -4.69 -15.46 -0.75
CA ALA A 154 -5.69 -15.41 0.31
C ALA A 154 -5.52 -14.18 1.23
N THR A 155 -4.30 -13.69 1.40
CA THR A 155 -4.02 -12.46 2.15
C THR A 155 -4.74 -11.25 1.53
N MET A 156 -4.88 -11.23 0.19
CA MET A 156 -5.53 -10.14 -0.53
C MET A 156 -7.04 -10.06 -0.29
N ALA A 157 -7.70 -11.17 0.04
CA ALA A 157 -9.11 -11.19 0.42
C ALA A 157 -9.35 -10.72 1.88
N GLY A 158 -8.28 -10.58 2.66
CA GLY A 158 -8.33 -10.22 4.08
C GLY A 158 -8.23 -8.72 4.35
N LEU A 159 -8.00 -8.42 5.65
CA LEU A 159 -7.91 -7.03 6.15
C LEU A 159 -6.74 -6.25 5.53
N ALA A 160 -5.58 -6.88 5.32
CA ALA A 160 -4.40 -6.22 4.77
C ALA A 160 -4.49 -5.98 3.25
N GLY A 161 -5.36 -6.72 2.54
CA GLY A 161 -5.66 -6.52 1.13
C GLY A 161 -6.96 -5.71 0.95
N LEU A 162 -8.08 -6.42 0.72
CA LEU A 162 -9.39 -5.83 0.42
C LEU A 162 -9.84 -4.84 1.52
N GLY A 163 -9.68 -5.20 2.80
CA GLY A 163 -10.15 -4.35 3.90
C GLY A 163 -9.48 -2.97 3.90
N ASP A 164 -8.15 -2.93 3.80
CA ASP A 164 -7.38 -1.68 3.78
C ASP A 164 -7.60 -0.90 2.46
N LEU A 165 -7.76 -1.60 1.35
CA LEU A 165 -8.07 -1.01 0.05
C LEU A 165 -9.41 -0.29 0.09
N VAL A 166 -10.48 -0.96 0.54
CA VAL A 166 -11.83 -0.38 0.63
C VAL A 166 -11.84 0.82 1.58
N ALA A 167 -11.28 0.68 2.79
CA ALA A 167 -11.21 1.78 3.75
C ALA A 167 -10.47 2.99 3.19
N THR A 168 -9.34 2.76 2.48
CA THR A 168 -8.54 3.84 1.91
C THR A 168 -9.23 4.51 0.71
N CYS A 169 -9.95 3.76 -0.11
CA CYS A 169 -10.67 4.30 -1.27
C CYS A 169 -11.97 5.02 -0.88
N ALA A 170 -12.65 4.58 0.18
CA ALA A 170 -13.93 5.15 0.61
C ALA A 170 -13.77 6.36 1.54
N SER A 171 -12.75 6.37 2.40
CA SER A 171 -12.62 7.38 3.44
C SER A 171 -12.20 8.75 2.91
N PRO A 172 -12.87 9.84 3.33
CA PRO A 172 -12.43 11.22 3.07
C PRO A 172 -11.11 11.55 3.82
N LEU A 173 -10.73 10.76 4.81
CA LEU A 173 -9.47 10.91 5.55
C LEU A 173 -8.27 10.35 4.76
N SER A 174 -8.51 9.67 3.64
CA SER A 174 -7.45 9.14 2.79
C SER A 174 -6.71 10.25 2.03
N ARG A 175 -5.45 10.45 2.38
CA ARG A 175 -4.57 11.41 1.72
C ARG A 175 -4.37 11.10 0.23
N ASN A 176 -4.27 9.83 -0.12
CA ASN A 176 -4.08 9.41 -1.51
C ASN A 176 -5.34 9.64 -2.34
N ARG A 177 -6.54 9.33 -1.79
CA ARG A 177 -7.80 9.68 -2.43
C ARG A 177 -7.97 11.19 -2.60
N THR A 178 -7.61 11.99 -1.58
CA THR A 178 -7.67 13.46 -1.65
C THR A 178 -6.72 14.00 -2.71
N ALA A 179 -5.48 13.52 -2.77
CA ALA A 179 -4.53 13.90 -3.82
C ALA A 179 -5.08 13.54 -5.21
N GLY A 180 -5.61 12.34 -5.38
CA GLY A 180 -6.26 11.92 -6.63
C GLY A 180 -7.41 12.84 -7.02
N ARG A 181 -8.25 13.26 -6.07
CA ARG A 181 -9.34 14.19 -6.35
C ARG A 181 -8.83 15.53 -6.85
N HIS A 182 -7.78 16.08 -6.28
CA HIS A 182 -7.14 17.30 -6.77
C HIS A 182 -6.61 17.13 -8.19
N ILE A 183 -5.94 16.02 -8.47
CA ILE A 183 -5.47 15.70 -9.83
C ILE A 183 -6.67 15.57 -10.78
N GLY A 184 -7.75 14.89 -10.37
CA GLY A 184 -8.97 14.72 -11.16
C GLY A 184 -9.68 16.03 -11.51
N THR A 185 -9.47 17.10 -10.73
CA THR A 185 -9.96 18.46 -11.05
C THR A 185 -9.02 19.25 -11.96
N GLY A 186 -7.91 18.65 -12.42
CA GLY A 186 -6.99 19.25 -13.37
C GLY A 186 -5.67 19.78 -12.81
N LEU A 187 -5.40 19.59 -11.49
CA LEU A 187 -4.10 19.92 -10.93
C LEU A 187 -3.04 18.89 -11.35
N SER A 188 -1.80 19.33 -11.54
CA SER A 188 -0.66 18.42 -11.63
C SER A 188 -0.44 17.67 -10.29
N ALA A 189 0.33 16.59 -10.32
CA ALA A 189 0.68 15.86 -9.10
C ALA A 189 1.42 16.74 -8.07
N GLU A 190 2.30 17.64 -8.54
CA GLU A 190 3.02 18.59 -7.69
C GLU A 190 2.09 19.60 -7.04
N GLU A 191 1.17 20.22 -7.81
CA GLU A 191 0.16 21.15 -7.31
C GLU A 191 -0.79 20.46 -6.31
N ALA A 192 -1.21 19.22 -6.59
CA ALA A 192 -2.04 18.43 -5.69
C ALA A 192 -1.34 18.16 -4.35
N VAL A 193 -0.05 17.84 -4.35
CA VAL A 193 0.76 17.68 -3.14
C VAL A 193 0.93 19.02 -2.41
N ALA A 194 1.18 20.11 -3.13
CA ALA A 194 1.33 21.45 -2.54
C ALA A 194 0.05 21.96 -1.88
N ALA A 195 -1.12 21.58 -2.42
CA ALA A 195 -2.43 21.93 -1.87
C ALA A 195 -2.76 21.16 -0.56
N MET A 196 -1.96 20.14 -0.23
CA MET A 196 -2.18 19.30 0.94
C MET A 196 -1.14 19.58 2.04
N SER A 197 -1.57 19.58 3.30
CA SER A 197 -0.67 19.70 4.45
C SER A 197 0.18 18.45 4.73
N GLN A 198 -0.11 17.33 4.06
CA GLN A 198 0.51 16.03 4.29
C GLN A 198 0.82 15.31 2.97
N THR A 199 1.84 14.46 2.99
CA THR A 199 2.29 13.71 1.82
C THR A 199 1.33 12.58 1.44
N ALA A 200 1.06 12.42 0.14
CA ALA A 200 0.40 11.26 -0.44
C ALA A 200 1.44 10.20 -0.83
N GLU A 201 1.46 9.07 -0.13
CA GLU A 201 2.44 7.99 -0.34
C GLU A 201 2.31 7.33 -1.73
N GLY A 202 1.08 7.24 -2.27
CA GLY A 202 0.80 6.67 -3.58
C GLY A 202 1.55 7.38 -4.71
N ILE A 203 1.63 8.72 -4.67
CA ILE A 203 2.40 9.52 -5.65
C ILE A 203 3.89 9.17 -5.60
N LYS A 204 4.43 8.93 -4.39
CA LYS A 204 5.85 8.62 -4.23
C LYS A 204 6.22 7.18 -4.56
N SER A 205 5.27 6.25 -4.42
CA SER A 205 5.54 4.80 -4.51
C SER A 205 5.15 4.23 -5.87
N VAL A 206 4.40 4.94 -6.70
CA VAL A 206 3.85 4.37 -7.95
C VAL A 206 4.94 3.90 -8.90
N SER A 207 5.99 4.68 -9.10
CA SER A 207 7.10 4.29 -10.01
C SER A 207 7.86 3.07 -9.52
N ALA A 208 8.11 2.96 -8.20
CA ALA A 208 8.75 1.78 -7.61
C ALA A 208 7.87 0.51 -7.77
N ILE A 209 6.55 0.64 -7.58
CA ILE A 209 5.59 -0.46 -7.80
C ILE A 209 5.62 -0.93 -9.25
N VAL A 210 5.56 0.00 -10.21
CA VAL A 210 5.59 -0.31 -11.65
C VAL A 210 6.92 -0.94 -12.05
N HIS A 211 8.03 -0.45 -11.51
CA HIS A 211 9.35 -1.03 -11.76
C HIS A 211 9.45 -2.46 -11.21
N ALA A 212 9.04 -2.68 -9.95
CA ALA A 212 9.01 -4.01 -9.35
C ALA A 212 8.09 -4.97 -10.14
N ALA A 213 6.92 -4.51 -10.60
CA ALA A 213 6.01 -5.31 -11.40
C ALA A 213 6.65 -5.74 -12.74
N ARG A 214 7.29 -4.81 -13.45
CA ARG A 214 7.99 -5.10 -14.73
C ARG A 214 9.14 -6.08 -14.54
N ALA A 215 9.92 -5.94 -13.47
CA ALA A 215 11.02 -6.85 -13.15
C ALA A 215 10.54 -8.31 -12.94
N HIS A 216 9.28 -8.50 -12.55
CA HIS A 216 8.66 -9.80 -12.33
C HIS A 216 7.67 -10.22 -13.44
N GLY A 217 7.59 -9.48 -14.53
CA GLY A 217 6.70 -9.77 -15.67
C GLY A 217 5.20 -9.65 -15.33
N VAL A 218 4.85 -8.79 -14.37
CA VAL A 218 3.46 -8.60 -13.92
C VAL A 218 2.84 -7.37 -14.60
N GLU A 219 1.71 -7.55 -15.27
CA GLU A 219 0.92 -6.45 -15.82
C GLU A 219 0.11 -5.74 -14.71
N MET A 220 0.34 -4.44 -14.56
CA MET A 220 -0.39 -3.58 -13.60
C MET A 220 -0.94 -2.32 -14.28
N PRO A 221 -1.93 -2.45 -15.17
CA PRO A 221 -2.38 -1.37 -16.04
C PRO A 221 -2.90 -0.13 -15.32
N ILE A 222 -3.56 -0.27 -14.16
CA ILE A 222 -4.01 0.90 -13.37
C ILE A 222 -2.79 1.60 -12.78
N SER A 223 -1.87 0.84 -12.17
CA SER A 223 -0.66 1.40 -11.57
C SER A 223 0.26 2.04 -12.63
N GLU A 224 0.41 1.42 -13.81
CA GLU A 224 1.17 1.98 -14.93
C GLU A 224 0.55 3.28 -15.46
N LEU A 225 -0.78 3.34 -15.53
CA LEU A 225 -1.48 4.56 -15.94
C LEU A 225 -1.33 5.66 -14.88
N MET A 226 -1.39 5.32 -13.59
CA MET A 226 -1.14 6.27 -12.51
C MET A 226 0.29 6.80 -12.53
N ASP A 227 1.28 5.98 -12.83
CA ASP A 227 2.68 6.40 -12.98
C ASP A 227 2.82 7.47 -14.07
N ARG A 228 2.20 7.24 -15.24
CA ARG A 228 2.17 8.19 -16.35
C ARG A 228 1.41 9.50 -16.04
N VAL A 229 0.32 9.40 -15.30
CA VAL A 229 -0.45 10.58 -14.84
C VAL A 229 0.37 11.41 -13.86
N VAL A 230 1.02 10.75 -12.90
CA VAL A 230 1.88 11.42 -11.90
C VAL A 230 3.11 12.07 -12.57
N ALA A 231 3.66 11.44 -13.61
CA ALA A 231 4.76 11.99 -14.41
C ALA A 231 4.32 13.15 -15.33
N GLY A 232 3.02 13.37 -15.53
CA GLY A 232 2.50 14.36 -16.47
C GLY A 232 2.46 13.90 -17.94
N ASP A 233 2.75 12.64 -18.21
CA ASP A 233 2.79 12.06 -19.58
C ASP A 233 1.39 11.80 -20.15
N VAL A 234 0.37 11.77 -19.31
CA VAL A 234 -1.03 11.52 -19.67
C VAL A 234 -1.94 12.54 -19.01
N ALA A 235 -2.75 13.20 -19.83
CA ALA A 235 -3.77 14.11 -19.34
C ALA A 235 -4.90 13.32 -18.64
N VAL A 236 -5.33 13.85 -17.52
CA VAL A 236 -6.29 13.18 -16.61
C VAL A 236 -7.66 12.93 -17.27
N ASP A 237 -8.09 13.81 -18.16
CA ASP A 237 -9.35 13.70 -18.91
C ASP A 237 -9.44 12.43 -19.77
N ARG A 238 -8.29 11.87 -20.16
CA ARG A 238 -8.21 10.61 -20.92
C ARG A 238 -8.22 9.35 -20.07
N LEU A 239 -8.22 9.48 -18.73
CA LEU A 239 -8.08 8.35 -17.83
C LEU A 239 -9.19 7.29 -18.04
N ALA A 240 -10.44 7.72 -18.07
CA ALA A 240 -11.59 6.81 -18.25
C ALA A 240 -11.52 6.10 -19.62
N GLU A 241 -11.19 6.82 -20.68
CA GLU A 241 -10.99 6.25 -22.02
C GLU A 241 -9.90 5.16 -22.01
N LEU A 242 -8.73 5.46 -21.44
CA LEU A 242 -7.58 4.55 -21.42
C LEU A 242 -7.83 3.30 -20.53
N LEU A 243 -8.60 3.43 -19.47
CA LEU A 243 -8.99 2.28 -18.64
C LEU A 243 -9.99 1.36 -19.36
N LEU A 244 -10.85 1.91 -20.23
CA LEU A 244 -11.86 1.16 -20.97
C LEU A 244 -11.37 0.67 -22.35
N ALA A 245 -10.32 1.25 -22.92
CA ALA A 245 -9.78 0.91 -24.25
C ALA A 245 -9.04 -0.43 -24.32
N ARG A 246 -9.10 -1.24 -23.27
CA ARG A 246 -8.43 -2.55 -23.21
C ARG A 246 -9.30 -3.64 -23.83
N ASP A 247 -8.63 -4.66 -24.37
CA ASP A 247 -9.30 -5.85 -24.90
C ASP A 247 -10.21 -6.51 -23.87
N LEU A 248 -11.33 -7.04 -24.34
CA LEU A 248 -12.26 -7.80 -23.53
C LEU A 248 -11.58 -9.06 -23.00
N LYS A 249 -11.55 -9.22 -21.70
CA LYS A 249 -10.98 -10.41 -21.04
C LYS A 249 -12.08 -11.12 -20.24
N SER A 250 -11.96 -12.46 -20.14
CA SER A 250 -12.84 -13.26 -19.26
C SER A 250 -12.59 -12.88 -17.80
N GLU A 251 -13.64 -12.67 -17.03
CA GLU A 251 -13.53 -12.49 -15.58
C GLU A 251 -13.27 -13.85 -14.91
N GLY A 252 -12.34 -13.87 -13.93
CA GLY A 252 -12.05 -15.07 -13.13
C GLY A 252 -11.05 -16.04 -13.73
N ARG A 253 -10.48 -15.81 -14.91
CA ARG A 253 -9.31 -16.55 -15.41
C ARG A 253 -8.05 -15.68 -15.30
N THR A 254 -7.23 -15.97 -14.30
CA THR A 254 -5.80 -15.64 -14.35
C THR A 254 -5.16 -16.62 -15.33
N ALA A 255 -4.73 -16.11 -16.49
CA ALA A 255 -3.85 -16.86 -17.35
C ALA A 255 -2.46 -16.93 -16.72
#